data_85dbe96cdb471fb44872a7cd01900e5c
#
_entry.id   85dbe96cdb471fb44872a7cd01900e5c
#
_cell.length_a   1.000
_cell.length_b   1.000
_cell.length_c   1.000
_cell.angle_alpha   90.00
_cell.angle_beta   90.00
_cell.angle_gamma   90.00
#
_symmetry.space_group_name_H-M   'P 1'
#
loop_
_entity.id
_entity.type
_entity.pdbx_description
1 polymer ?
#
loop_
_entity_poly.entity_id
_entity_poly.type
_entity_poly.pdbx_seq_one_letter_code
_entity_poly.pdbx_strand_id
1 'polypeptide(L)'
;HELCGVSRPIHFRGVATVVSKLFNIVQPDVACFGKKDYQQVAIIQGMVADLNIPVRIVAVNTGRAADGLALSSRNQYLNAAERAEAPRLYRALQNIAQSAQAGNRDFAALAQAARDELHAHGWAVDYVEIRQRGSLKKTN
;
A
#
# COMPACT_ATOMS: atom_id res chain seq x y z
N HIS A 1 4.67 8.04 12.98
CA HIS A 1 5.49 7.31 12.01
C HIS A 1 5.14 5.82 12.09
N GLU A 2 4.40 5.29 11.09
CA GLU A 2 3.99 3.89 11.00
C GLU A 2 4.16 3.40 9.57
N LEU A 3 4.29 2.09 9.37
CA LEU A 3 4.45 1.45 8.05
C LEU A 3 5.60 2.09 7.24
N CYS A 4 5.35 2.51 6.00
CA CYS A 4 6.35 3.21 5.18
C CYS A 4 6.89 4.51 5.82
N GLY A 5 6.18 5.10 6.78
CA GLY A 5 6.65 6.28 7.50
C GLY A 5 7.81 6.02 8.48
N VAL A 6 8.04 4.75 8.87
CA VAL A 6 9.20 4.35 9.68
C VAL A 6 10.47 4.38 8.84
N SER A 7 10.44 3.76 7.66
CA SER A 7 11.59 3.70 6.74
C SER A 7 11.79 5.02 5.97
N ARG A 8 10.76 5.87 5.87
CA ARG A 8 10.76 7.14 5.12
C ARG A 8 10.05 8.26 5.90
N PRO A 9 10.63 8.78 6.98
CA PRO A 9 9.93 9.68 7.93
C PRO A 9 9.43 10.99 7.33
N ILE A 10 10.05 11.52 6.26
CA ILE A 10 9.64 12.78 5.60
C ILE A 10 8.79 12.56 4.34
N HIS A 11 8.65 11.31 3.87
CA HIS A 11 8.00 11.00 2.60
C HIS A 11 6.56 11.53 2.52
N PHE A 12 5.73 11.21 3.50
CA PHE A 12 4.32 11.58 3.49
C PHE A 12 4.09 13.08 3.71
N ARG A 13 5.00 13.77 4.42
CA ARG A 13 4.99 15.21 4.49
C ARG A 13 5.21 15.83 3.10
N GLY A 14 6.16 15.31 2.34
CA GLY A 14 6.41 15.71 0.96
C GLY A 14 5.20 15.45 0.06
N VAL A 15 4.59 14.27 0.16
CA VAL A 15 3.37 13.92 -0.58
C VAL A 15 2.23 14.89 -0.28
N ALA A 16 1.94 15.14 0.99
CA ALA A 16 0.88 16.07 1.40
C ALA A 16 1.15 17.49 0.85
N THR A 17 2.39 17.97 0.95
CA THR A 17 2.79 19.28 0.43
C THR A 17 2.57 19.39 -1.08
N VAL A 18 3.07 18.43 -1.86
CA VAL A 18 2.96 18.45 -3.32
C VAL A 18 1.50 18.33 -3.76
N VAL A 19 0.74 17.41 -3.16
CA VAL A 19 -0.68 17.20 -3.51
C VAL A 19 -1.51 18.44 -3.16
N SER A 20 -1.27 19.08 -2.01
CA SER A 20 -1.96 20.33 -1.65
C SER A 20 -1.67 21.44 -2.68
N LYS A 21 -0.42 21.58 -3.11
CA LYS A 21 -0.06 22.54 -4.16
C LYS A 21 -0.79 22.25 -5.48
N LEU A 22 -0.83 20.98 -5.89
CA LEU A 22 -1.54 20.56 -7.11
C LEU A 22 -3.05 20.87 -7.01
N PHE A 23 -3.69 20.58 -5.89
CA PHE A 23 -5.10 20.89 -5.70
C PHE A 23 -5.38 22.40 -5.74
N ASN A 24 -4.49 23.22 -5.18
CA ASN A 24 -4.64 24.68 -5.24
C ASN A 24 -4.41 25.25 -6.65
N ILE A 25 -3.53 24.64 -7.45
CA ILE A 25 -3.23 25.10 -8.82
C ILE A 25 -4.31 24.65 -9.80
N VAL A 26 -4.70 23.36 -9.74
CA VAL A 26 -5.60 22.73 -10.72
C VAL A 26 -7.06 22.91 -10.33
N GLN A 27 -7.36 22.97 -9.02
CA GLN A 27 -8.72 23.05 -8.44
C GLN A 27 -9.68 22.00 -9.02
N PRO A 28 -9.32 20.69 -8.95
CA PRO A 28 -10.13 19.65 -9.55
C PRO A 28 -11.34 19.32 -8.69
N ASP A 29 -12.47 18.96 -9.32
CA ASP A 29 -13.64 18.38 -8.61
C ASP A 29 -13.34 16.97 -8.09
N VAL A 30 -12.50 16.23 -8.82
CA VAL A 30 -12.19 14.82 -8.54
C VAL A 30 -10.71 14.56 -8.72
N ALA A 31 -10.11 13.82 -7.78
CA ALA A 31 -8.74 13.33 -7.89
C ALA A 31 -8.69 11.81 -7.64
N CYS A 32 -8.04 11.08 -8.55
CA CYS A 32 -7.92 9.62 -8.50
C CYS A 32 -6.57 9.20 -7.94
N PHE A 33 -6.57 8.28 -6.96
CA PHE A 33 -5.36 7.70 -6.37
C PHE A 33 -5.42 6.18 -6.35
N GLY A 34 -4.32 5.53 -6.76
CA GLY A 34 -4.24 4.07 -6.81
C GLY A 34 -4.10 3.43 -5.42
N LYS A 35 -4.89 2.40 -5.13
CA LYS A 35 -4.82 1.62 -3.88
C LYS A 35 -3.53 0.80 -3.73
N LYS A 36 -2.69 0.75 -4.75
CA LYS A 36 -1.36 0.16 -4.64
C LYS A 36 -0.56 0.80 -3.51
N ASP A 37 -0.64 2.11 -3.39
CA ASP A 37 -0.01 2.90 -2.34
C ASP A 37 -1.09 3.35 -1.32
N TYR A 38 -1.77 2.36 -0.68
CA TYR A 38 -2.98 2.60 0.13
C TYR A 38 -2.75 3.57 1.29
N GLN A 39 -1.58 3.55 1.94
CA GLN A 39 -1.25 4.50 3.00
C GLN A 39 -1.24 5.95 2.47
N GLN A 40 -0.78 6.17 1.24
CA GLN A 40 -0.86 7.48 0.59
C GLN A 40 -2.30 7.92 0.39
N VAL A 41 -3.17 7.02 -0.09
CA VAL A 41 -4.61 7.32 -0.27
C VAL A 41 -5.24 7.74 1.05
N ALA A 42 -5.00 6.99 2.13
CA ALA A 42 -5.55 7.29 3.45
C ALA A 42 -5.08 8.66 3.98
N ILE A 43 -3.81 8.99 3.80
CA ILE A 43 -3.25 10.28 4.22
C ILE A 43 -3.84 11.44 3.42
N ILE A 44 -4.00 11.28 2.09
CA ILE A 44 -4.60 12.31 1.24
C ILE A 44 -6.07 12.51 1.58
N GLN A 45 -6.83 11.44 1.83
CA GLN A 45 -8.21 11.54 2.28
C GLN A 45 -8.32 12.28 3.62
N GLY A 46 -7.45 11.97 4.59
CA GLY A 46 -7.37 12.68 5.85
C GLY A 46 -7.05 14.17 5.65
N MET A 47 -6.04 14.48 4.85
CA MET A 47 -5.65 15.87 4.55
C MET A 47 -6.80 16.67 3.91
N VAL A 48 -7.51 16.07 2.96
CA VAL A 48 -8.67 16.72 2.30
C VAL A 48 -9.77 17.00 3.31
N ALA A 49 -10.06 16.05 4.22
CA ALA A 49 -11.07 16.24 5.26
C ALA A 49 -10.65 17.31 6.28
N ASP A 50 -9.42 17.23 6.81
CA ASP A 50 -8.91 18.13 7.85
C ASP A 50 -8.79 19.59 7.38
N LEU A 51 -8.46 19.79 6.09
CA LEU A 51 -8.29 21.11 5.49
C LEU A 51 -9.53 21.61 4.73
N ASN A 52 -10.64 20.86 4.76
CA ASN A 52 -11.89 21.18 4.05
C ASN A 52 -11.66 21.49 2.55
N ILE A 53 -10.77 20.74 1.89
CA ILE A 53 -10.48 20.94 0.47
C ILE A 53 -11.66 20.40 -0.36
N PRO A 54 -12.27 21.20 -1.26
CA PRO A 54 -13.48 20.81 -2.00
C PRO A 54 -13.15 19.85 -3.17
N VAL A 55 -12.45 18.75 -2.89
CA VAL A 55 -12.03 17.73 -3.87
C VAL A 55 -12.56 16.37 -3.44
N ARG A 56 -13.20 15.63 -4.34
CA ARG A 56 -13.60 14.25 -4.12
C ARG A 56 -12.46 13.29 -4.44
N ILE A 57 -11.95 12.56 -3.44
CA ILE A 57 -10.90 11.55 -3.64
C ILE A 57 -11.51 10.21 -4.03
N VAL A 58 -11.11 9.69 -5.18
CA VAL A 58 -11.50 8.38 -5.70
C VAL A 58 -10.32 7.41 -5.58
N ALA A 59 -10.49 6.37 -4.77
CA ALA A 59 -9.52 5.30 -4.61
C ALA A 59 -9.70 4.25 -5.72
N VAL A 60 -8.75 4.16 -6.65
CA VAL A 60 -8.79 3.25 -7.81
C VAL A 60 -8.10 1.93 -7.46
N ASN A 61 -8.67 0.81 -7.91
CA ASN A 61 -8.09 -0.51 -7.68
C ASN A 61 -6.72 -0.65 -8.37
N THR A 62 -5.84 -1.45 -7.76
CA THR A 62 -4.51 -1.75 -8.31
C THR A 62 -4.64 -2.54 -9.60
N GLY A 63 -4.15 -1.99 -10.71
CA GLY A 63 -3.97 -2.75 -11.95
C GLY A 63 -2.85 -3.78 -11.78
N ARG A 64 -3.07 -5.00 -12.29
CA ARG A 64 -2.10 -6.09 -12.17
C ARG A 64 -1.90 -6.78 -13.52
N ALA A 65 -0.70 -7.33 -13.71
CA ALA A 65 -0.43 -8.28 -14.79
C ALA A 65 -1.17 -9.60 -14.53
N ALA A 66 -1.24 -10.48 -15.54
CA ALA A 66 -1.94 -11.76 -15.45
C ALA A 66 -1.45 -12.67 -14.31
N ASP A 67 -0.19 -12.55 -13.93
CA ASP A 67 0.46 -13.29 -12.84
C ASP A 67 0.25 -12.65 -11.45
N GLY A 68 -0.46 -11.52 -11.38
CA GLY A 68 -0.78 -10.81 -10.13
C GLY A 68 0.18 -9.69 -9.76
N LEU A 69 1.30 -9.49 -10.48
CA LEU A 69 2.22 -8.40 -10.22
C LEU A 69 1.53 -7.05 -10.43
N ALA A 70 1.58 -6.17 -9.41
CA ALA A 70 1.04 -4.81 -9.54
C ALA A 70 1.79 -4.03 -10.64
N LEU A 71 1.05 -3.35 -11.49
CA LEU A 71 1.64 -2.53 -12.55
C LEU A 71 2.38 -1.33 -11.95
N SER A 72 3.63 -1.15 -12.40
CA SER A 72 4.49 -0.03 -12.00
C SER A 72 5.55 0.21 -13.07
N SER A 73 5.90 1.49 -13.29
CA SER A 73 7.04 1.85 -14.13
C SER A 73 8.37 1.28 -13.60
N ARG A 74 8.45 1.03 -12.29
CA ARG A 74 9.64 0.43 -11.67
C ARG A 74 9.85 -1.04 -12.04
N ASN A 75 8.84 -1.74 -12.54
CA ASN A 75 8.97 -3.13 -12.97
C ASN A 75 9.96 -3.29 -14.14
N GLN A 76 10.21 -2.23 -14.90
CA GLN A 76 11.21 -2.24 -15.98
C GLN A 76 12.65 -2.45 -15.48
N TYR A 77 12.92 -2.22 -14.21
CA TYR A 77 14.25 -2.41 -13.60
C TYR A 77 14.49 -3.85 -13.10
N LEU A 78 13.45 -4.68 -13.09
CA LEU A 78 13.57 -6.09 -12.69
C LEU A 78 14.25 -6.89 -13.80
N ASN A 79 15.25 -7.67 -13.45
CA ASN A 79 15.77 -8.70 -14.35
C ASN A 79 14.75 -9.86 -14.50
N ALA A 80 15.04 -10.83 -15.39
CA ALA A 80 14.11 -11.90 -15.69
C ALA A 80 13.75 -12.77 -14.46
N ALA A 81 14.75 -13.06 -13.61
CA ALA A 81 14.54 -13.85 -12.40
C ALA A 81 13.74 -13.08 -11.35
N GLU A 82 14.07 -11.82 -11.12
CA GLU A 82 13.32 -10.92 -10.22
C GLU A 82 11.89 -10.73 -10.72
N ARG A 83 11.69 -10.55 -12.01
CA ARG A 83 10.35 -10.41 -12.61
C ARG A 83 9.50 -11.67 -12.42
N ALA A 84 10.09 -12.85 -12.55
CA ALA A 84 9.39 -14.12 -12.32
C ALA A 84 9.02 -14.32 -10.84
N GLU A 85 9.87 -13.85 -9.93
CA GLU A 85 9.67 -13.95 -8.48
C GLU A 85 8.71 -12.88 -7.92
N ALA A 86 8.67 -11.69 -8.50
CA ALA A 86 7.91 -10.52 -8.01
C ALA A 86 6.42 -10.77 -7.70
N PRO A 87 5.67 -11.66 -8.41
CA PRO A 87 4.28 -11.99 -8.07
C PRO A 87 4.10 -12.69 -6.71
N ARG A 88 5.15 -13.26 -6.12
CA ARG A 88 5.09 -13.94 -4.81
C ARG A 88 4.53 -13.04 -3.73
N LEU A 89 4.93 -11.77 -3.70
CA LEU A 89 4.40 -10.82 -2.72
C LEU A 89 2.88 -10.77 -2.73
N TYR A 90 2.26 -10.71 -3.90
CA TYR A 90 0.80 -10.67 -4.00
C TYR A 90 0.16 -11.99 -3.56
N ARG A 91 0.75 -13.12 -3.90
CA ARG A 91 0.28 -14.45 -3.43
C ARG A 91 0.35 -14.55 -1.91
N ALA A 92 1.44 -14.13 -1.27
CA ALA A 92 1.57 -14.09 0.19
C ALA A 92 0.48 -13.24 0.84
N LEU A 93 0.18 -12.05 0.29
CA LEU A 93 -0.89 -11.19 0.78
C LEU A 93 -2.29 -11.81 0.56
N GLN A 94 -2.51 -12.52 -0.54
CA GLN A 94 -3.76 -13.24 -0.78
C GLN A 94 -3.96 -14.39 0.22
N ASN A 95 -2.91 -15.13 0.56
CA ASN A 95 -2.95 -16.19 1.57
C ASN A 95 -3.34 -15.64 2.95
N ILE A 96 -2.77 -14.50 3.35
CA ILE A 96 -3.18 -13.80 4.58
C ILE A 96 -4.66 -13.43 4.52
N ALA A 97 -5.11 -12.83 3.42
CA ALA A 97 -6.49 -12.38 3.28
C ALA A 97 -7.48 -13.56 3.33
N GLN A 98 -7.18 -14.66 2.67
CA GLN A 98 -8.00 -15.88 2.67
C GLN A 98 -8.07 -16.50 4.08
N SER A 99 -6.94 -16.62 4.77
CA SER A 99 -6.89 -17.13 6.14
C SER A 99 -7.69 -16.27 7.11
N ALA A 100 -7.57 -14.95 7.00
CA ALA A 100 -8.35 -14.01 7.81
C ALA A 100 -9.86 -14.09 7.50
N GLN A 101 -10.25 -14.25 6.24
CA GLN A 101 -11.65 -14.45 5.83
C GLN A 101 -12.21 -15.79 6.31
N ALA A 102 -11.38 -16.84 6.38
CA ALA A 102 -11.73 -18.14 6.94
C ALA A 102 -11.86 -18.13 8.48
N GLY A 103 -11.65 -16.98 9.13
CA GLY A 103 -11.86 -16.81 10.56
C GLY A 103 -10.58 -16.82 11.41
N ASN A 104 -9.39 -16.99 10.82
CA ASN A 104 -8.14 -16.89 11.58
C ASN A 104 -7.93 -15.43 12.03
N ARG A 105 -7.80 -15.23 13.35
CA ARG A 105 -7.60 -13.92 13.99
C ARG A 105 -6.20 -13.73 14.57
N ASP A 106 -5.33 -14.75 14.46
CA ASP A 106 -3.92 -14.59 14.82
C ASP A 106 -3.17 -13.80 13.72
N PHE A 107 -3.44 -12.51 13.66
CA PHE A 107 -2.86 -11.62 12.65
C PHE A 107 -1.33 -11.51 12.77
N ALA A 108 -0.79 -11.69 13.98
CA ALA A 108 0.65 -11.67 14.20
C ALA A 108 1.31 -12.90 13.57
N ALA A 109 0.76 -14.09 13.77
CA ALA A 109 1.25 -15.32 13.15
C ALA A 109 1.11 -15.29 11.64
N LEU A 110 -0.01 -14.80 11.10
CA LEU A 110 -0.22 -14.65 9.65
C LEU A 110 0.82 -13.72 9.02
N ALA A 111 1.10 -12.57 9.64
CA ALA A 111 2.10 -11.63 9.15
C ALA A 111 3.51 -12.22 9.26
N GLN A 112 3.82 -12.97 10.32
CA GLN A 112 5.11 -13.61 10.49
C GLN A 112 5.33 -14.70 9.44
N ALA A 113 4.37 -15.59 9.22
CA ALA A 113 4.46 -16.64 8.22
C ALA A 113 4.74 -16.09 6.80
N ALA A 114 4.08 -14.97 6.44
CA ALA A 114 4.34 -14.32 5.16
C ALA A 114 5.75 -13.70 5.08
N ARG A 115 6.26 -13.13 6.18
CA ARG A 115 7.66 -12.66 6.23
C ARG A 115 8.65 -13.79 6.05
N ASP A 116 8.42 -14.91 6.74
CA ASP A 116 9.30 -16.07 6.69
C ASP A 116 9.31 -16.70 5.29
N GLU A 117 8.14 -16.82 4.65
CA GLU A 117 8.03 -17.25 3.25
C GLU A 117 8.84 -16.34 2.31
N LEU A 118 8.69 -15.03 2.41
CA LEU A 118 9.39 -14.08 1.57
C LEU A 118 10.91 -14.12 1.81
N HIS A 119 11.35 -14.18 3.07
CA HIS A 119 12.77 -14.31 3.42
C HIS A 119 13.39 -15.60 2.89
N ALA A 120 12.67 -16.73 2.96
CA ALA A 120 13.13 -18.01 2.41
C ALA A 120 13.37 -17.96 0.89
N HIS A 121 12.75 -16.99 0.20
CA HIS A 121 12.93 -16.74 -1.23
C HIS A 121 13.82 -15.51 -1.54
N GLY A 122 14.63 -15.09 -0.58
CA GLY A 122 15.65 -14.04 -0.76
C GLY A 122 15.14 -12.61 -0.73
N TRP A 123 13.89 -12.37 -0.27
CA TRP A 123 13.38 -11.02 -0.15
C TRP A 123 13.92 -10.30 1.09
N ALA A 124 14.33 -9.04 0.92
CA ALA A 124 14.56 -8.13 2.03
C ALA A 124 13.23 -7.47 2.42
N VAL A 125 12.58 -7.99 3.45
CA VAL A 125 11.22 -7.57 3.83
C VAL A 125 11.29 -6.47 4.89
N ASP A 126 10.84 -5.26 4.55
CA ASP A 126 10.74 -4.16 5.51
C ASP A 126 9.64 -4.44 6.55
N TYR A 127 8.45 -4.83 6.11
CA TYR A 127 7.32 -5.20 6.97
C TYR A 127 6.24 -5.99 6.22
N VAL A 128 5.51 -6.81 6.96
CA VAL A 128 4.19 -7.32 6.60
C VAL A 128 3.29 -7.05 7.80
N GLU A 129 2.22 -6.30 7.63
CA GLU A 129 1.32 -5.93 8.71
C GLU A 129 -0.14 -5.96 8.26
N ILE A 130 -1.00 -6.38 9.18
CA ILE A 130 -2.46 -6.34 9.02
C ILE A 130 -2.98 -5.15 9.82
N ARG A 131 -3.74 -4.29 9.17
CA ARG A 131 -4.21 -3.04 9.75
C ARG A 131 -5.71 -2.86 9.56
N GLN A 132 -6.34 -2.12 10.44
CA GLN A 132 -7.73 -1.73 10.30
C GLN A 132 -7.93 -0.89 9.05
N ARG A 133 -8.97 -1.20 8.28
CA ARG A 133 -9.30 -0.43 7.08
C ARG A 133 -9.68 1.01 7.46
N GLY A 134 -9.15 1.98 6.75
CA GLY A 134 -9.42 3.41 6.93
C GLY A 134 -8.54 4.06 7.98
N SER A 135 -8.52 3.58 9.22
CA SER A 135 -7.71 4.16 10.29
C SER A 135 -6.23 3.79 10.24
N LEU A 136 -5.90 2.68 9.58
CA LEU A 136 -4.57 2.04 9.56
C LEU A 136 -4.02 1.70 10.96
N LYS A 137 -4.86 1.70 12.00
CA LYS A 137 -4.46 1.28 13.35
C LYS A 137 -4.13 -0.21 13.35
N LYS A 138 -3.27 -0.63 14.29
CA LYS A 138 -2.97 -2.05 14.51
C LYS A 138 -4.25 -2.82 14.81
N THR A 139 -4.36 -4.01 14.26
CA THR A 139 -5.37 -5.00 14.67
C THR A 139 -4.85 -5.72 15.91
N ASN A 140 -5.66 -5.79 16.94
CA ASN A 140 -5.41 -6.64 18.10
C ASN A 140 -5.85 -8.06 17.80
#